data_f3a22191f040574d82cd4a8663752a85
#
_entry.id   f3a22191f040574d82cd4a8663752a85
#
_cell.length_a   1.000
_cell.length_b   1.000
_cell.length_c   1.000
_cell.angle_alpha   90.00
_cell.angle_beta   90.00
_cell.angle_gamma   90.00
#
_symmetry.space_group_name_H-M   'P 1'
#
loop_
_entity.id
_entity.type
_entity.pdbx_description
1 polymer ?
#
loop_
_entity_poly.entity_id
_entity_poly.type
_entity_poly.pdbx_seq_one_letter_code
_entity_poly.pdbx_strand_id
1 'polypeptide(L)'
;LSSGATATTARAFSAADLRAFAGLSGTHAGAHVPEPLIAGLVSYLLGVQLPGRGTNYLKQELEFHAAAPLDTEITATVEVTRLRPEKCLVDLWARCALPDGTELCAGRALVKAPAGMFPASGA
;
A
#
# COMPACT_ATOMS: atom_id res chain seq x y z
N LEU A 1 -13.03 -5.99 -10.53
CA LEU A 1 -11.60 -5.71 -10.77
C LEU A 1 -11.32 -5.62 -12.26
N SER A 2 -10.48 -4.68 -12.62
CA SER A 2 -9.99 -4.56 -13.99
C SER A 2 -8.54 -4.12 -13.99
N SER A 3 -7.79 -4.52 -15.02
CA SER A 3 -6.41 -4.07 -15.21
C SER A 3 -6.42 -2.55 -15.39
N GLY A 4 -5.51 -1.86 -14.74
CA GLY A 4 -5.45 -0.39 -14.73
C GLY A 4 -6.28 0.27 -13.64
N ALA A 5 -7.10 -0.48 -12.89
CA ALA A 5 -7.83 0.08 -11.75
C ALA A 5 -6.86 0.59 -10.69
N THR A 6 -7.17 1.73 -10.10
CA THR A 6 -6.31 2.36 -9.08
C THR A 6 -7.08 2.70 -7.82
N ALA A 7 -6.36 2.77 -6.69
CA ALA A 7 -6.87 3.30 -5.44
C ALA A 7 -5.78 4.15 -4.80
N THR A 8 -6.18 5.19 -4.11
CA THR A 8 -5.25 6.16 -3.51
C THR A 8 -5.72 6.55 -2.12
N THR A 9 -4.77 6.74 -1.22
CA THR A 9 -5.01 7.34 0.10
C THR A 9 -3.86 8.27 0.45
N ALA A 10 -4.10 9.20 1.34
CA ALA A 10 -3.07 10.14 1.77
C ALA A 10 -3.14 10.31 3.29
N ARG A 11 -1.98 10.43 3.92
CA ARG A 11 -1.88 10.66 5.35
C ARG A 11 -0.56 11.34 5.72
N ALA A 12 -0.62 12.26 6.68
CA ALA A 12 0.56 12.81 7.34
C ALA A 12 0.70 12.13 8.71
N PHE A 13 1.93 11.82 9.11
CA PHE A 13 2.22 11.24 10.41
C PHE A 13 2.87 12.28 11.31
N SER A 14 2.34 12.43 12.52
CA SER A 14 2.82 13.40 13.51
C SER A 14 3.86 12.76 14.43
N ALA A 15 4.52 13.61 15.23
CA ALA A 15 5.40 13.12 16.29
C ALA A 15 4.65 12.23 17.29
N ALA A 16 3.37 12.52 17.55
CA ALA A 16 2.55 11.69 18.43
C ALA A 16 2.31 10.29 17.83
N ASP A 17 2.08 10.20 16.52
CA ASP A 17 1.93 8.91 15.83
C ASP A 17 3.21 8.08 15.96
N LEU A 18 4.38 8.72 15.82
CA LEU A 18 5.65 8.04 15.94
C LEU A 18 5.91 7.55 17.37
N ARG A 19 5.54 8.33 18.36
CA ARG A 19 5.66 7.90 19.77
C ARG A 19 4.77 6.70 20.07
N ALA A 20 3.54 6.69 19.53
CA ALA A 20 2.63 5.55 19.68
C ALA A 20 3.22 4.30 19.03
N PHE A 21 3.75 4.42 17.81
CA PHE A 21 4.38 3.31 17.11
C PHE A 21 5.62 2.81 17.87
N ALA A 22 6.48 3.71 18.34
CA ALA A 22 7.68 3.33 19.09
C ALA A 22 7.32 2.60 20.39
N GLY A 23 6.27 3.05 21.08
CA GLY A 23 5.78 2.38 22.29
C GLY A 23 5.30 0.96 22.05
N LEU A 24 4.64 0.71 20.91
CA LEU A 24 4.17 -0.61 20.55
C LEU A 24 5.28 -1.53 20.05
N SER A 25 6.23 -1.00 19.29
CA SER A 25 7.29 -1.78 18.65
C SER A 25 8.55 -1.94 19.49
N GLY A 26 8.68 -1.17 20.57
CA GLY A 26 9.87 -1.15 21.41
C GLY A 26 11.05 -0.40 20.80
N THR A 27 10.82 0.40 19.75
CA THR A 27 11.84 1.20 19.10
C THR A 27 11.79 2.65 19.58
N HIS A 28 12.79 3.45 19.24
CA HIS A 28 12.79 4.87 19.52
C HIS A 28 12.10 5.65 18.41
N ALA A 29 11.36 6.70 18.80
CA ALA A 29 10.79 7.62 17.83
C ALA A 29 11.92 8.42 17.17
N GLY A 30 11.95 8.48 15.83
CA GLY A 30 12.95 9.21 15.07
C GLY A 30 12.41 10.52 14.50
N ALA A 31 13.20 11.13 13.63
CA ALA A 31 12.84 12.37 12.92
C ALA A 31 12.06 12.11 11.63
N HIS A 32 11.92 10.86 11.22
CA HIS A 32 11.27 10.46 9.98
C HIS A 32 10.22 9.40 10.25
N VAL A 33 9.28 9.27 9.32
CA VAL A 33 8.22 8.26 9.40
C VAL A 33 8.84 6.87 9.20
N PRO A 34 8.64 5.93 10.14
CA PRO A 34 9.12 4.56 9.98
C PRO A 34 8.53 3.89 8.75
N GLU A 35 9.35 3.10 8.05
CA GLU A 35 8.92 2.39 6.85
C GLU A 35 7.67 1.51 7.05
N PRO A 36 7.52 0.78 8.16
CA PRO A 36 6.30 0.01 8.39
C PRO A 36 5.01 0.85 8.39
N LEU A 37 5.05 2.10 8.84
CA LEU A 37 3.87 2.96 8.79
C LEU A 37 3.52 3.35 7.35
N ILE A 38 4.52 3.59 6.52
CA ILE A 38 4.32 3.89 5.10
C ILE A 38 3.76 2.65 4.38
N ALA A 39 4.36 1.48 4.62
CA ALA A 39 3.89 0.22 4.07
C ALA A 39 2.45 -0.08 4.51
N GLY A 40 2.06 0.36 5.70
CA GLY A 40 0.70 0.24 6.23
C GLY A 40 -0.34 0.97 5.37
N LEU A 41 0.04 2.06 4.71
CA LEU A 41 -0.87 2.75 3.78
C LEU A 41 -1.19 1.88 2.58
N VAL A 42 -0.19 1.19 2.04
CA VAL A 42 -0.37 0.24 0.94
C VAL A 42 -1.25 -0.92 1.39
N SER A 43 -0.99 -1.47 2.57
CA SER A 43 -1.80 -2.56 3.14
C SER A 43 -3.26 -2.15 3.31
N TYR A 44 -3.51 -0.93 3.77
CA TYR A 44 -4.86 -0.40 3.89
C TYR A 44 -5.57 -0.39 2.54
N LEU A 45 -4.91 0.14 1.49
CA LEU A 45 -5.50 0.19 0.15
C LEU A 45 -5.86 -1.20 -0.37
N LEU A 46 -4.96 -2.17 -0.21
CA LEU A 46 -5.18 -3.53 -0.70
C LEU A 46 -6.29 -4.24 0.07
N GLY A 47 -6.35 -4.05 1.38
CA GLY A 47 -7.31 -4.74 2.23
C GLY A 47 -8.70 -4.10 2.31
N VAL A 48 -8.82 -2.82 1.99
CA VAL A 48 -10.07 -2.07 2.18
C VAL A 48 -10.64 -1.56 0.86
N GLN A 49 -9.82 -1.14 -0.08
CA GLN A 49 -10.27 -0.47 -1.30
C GLN A 49 -10.06 -1.27 -2.59
N LEU A 50 -8.87 -1.85 -2.80
CA LEU A 50 -8.54 -2.49 -4.07
C LEU A 50 -7.52 -3.62 -3.86
N PRO A 51 -7.88 -4.88 -3.93
CA PRO A 51 -9.21 -5.47 -4.18
C PRO A 51 -10.23 -5.25 -3.07
N GLY A 52 -9.81 -5.02 -1.81
CA GLY A 52 -10.70 -4.78 -0.70
C GLY A 52 -10.92 -6.01 0.17
N ARG A 53 -12.08 -6.07 0.82
CA ARG A 53 -12.39 -7.13 1.81
C ARG A 53 -12.23 -8.52 1.25
N GLY A 54 -11.67 -9.41 2.05
CA GLY A 54 -11.43 -10.80 1.68
C GLY A 54 -10.12 -11.00 0.95
N THR A 55 -9.33 -9.94 0.78
CA THR A 55 -8.00 -10.01 0.16
C THR A 55 -7.00 -10.64 1.12
N ASN A 56 -6.25 -11.62 0.61
CA ASN A 56 -5.14 -12.22 1.34
C ASN A 56 -3.83 -11.83 0.69
N TYR A 57 -2.92 -11.32 1.49
CA TYR A 57 -1.55 -11.04 1.05
C TYR A 57 -0.80 -12.33 0.79
N LEU A 58 -0.15 -12.40 -0.36
CA LEU A 58 0.75 -13.51 -0.67
C LEU A 58 2.20 -13.03 -0.72
N LYS A 59 2.43 -11.83 -1.28
CA LYS A 59 3.76 -11.27 -1.41
C LYS A 59 3.70 -9.77 -1.53
N GLN A 60 4.63 -9.07 -0.90
CA GLN A 60 4.79 -7.63 -1.05
C GLN A 60 6.28 -7.30 -1.06
N GLU A 61 6.70 -6.55 -2.06
CA GLU A 61 8.06 -6.06 -2.18
C GLU A 61 7.99 -4.55 -2.40
N LEU A 62 8.50 -3.79 -1.42
CA LEU A 62 8.63 -2.34 -1.52
C LEU A 62 10.09 -1.98 -1.38
N GLU A 63 10.57 -1.16 -2.30
CA GLU A 63 11.91 -0.60 -2.24
C GLU A 63 11.81 0.85 -1.81
N PHE A 64 12.46 1.20 -0.71
CA PHE A 64 12.44 2.54 -0.15
C PHE A 64 13.62 3.34 -0.68
N HIS A 65 13.33 4.53 -1.23
CA HIS A 65 14.32 5.38 -1.88
C HIS A 65 14.64 6.64 -1.10
N ALA A 66 13.71 7.08 -0.24
CA ALA A 66 13.86 8.33 0.49
C ALA A 66 13.15 8.24 1.83
N ALA A 67 13.59 9.06 2.79
CA ALA A 67 12.96 9.18 4.08
C ALA A 67 11.80 10.17 4.02
N ALA A 68 10.73 9.87 4.74
CA ALA A 68 9.54 10.73 4.79
C ALA A 68 9.60 11.64 6.03
N PRO A 69 9.48 12.96 5.85
CA PRO A 69 9.43 13.87 7.00
C PRO A 69 8.11 13.76 7.74
N LEU A 70 8.11 14.16 9.01
CA LEU A 70 6.91 14.28 9.81
C LEU A 70 6.01 15.39 9.27
N ASP A 71 4.72 15.29 9.57
CA ASP A 71 3.71 16.31 9.27
C ASP A 71 3.65 16.71 7.79
N THR A 72 4.11 15.80 6.92
CA THR A 72 4.06 15.99 5.47
C THR A 72 3.18 14.91 4.89
N GLU A 73 2.25 15.28 4.00
CA GLU A 73 1.32 14.33 3.42
C GLU A 73 2.04 13.31 2.55
N ILE A 74 1.78 12.03 2.82
CA ILE A 74 2.25 10.92 2.01
C ILE A 74 1.06 10.37 1.25
N THR A 75 1.17 10.32 -0.07
CA THR A 75 0.13 9.73 -0.93
C THR A 75 0.57 8.34 -1.35
N ALA A 76 -0.25 7.35 -1.01
CA ALA A 76 -0.06 5.97 -1.44
C ALA A 76 -1.04 5.64 -2.56
N THR A 77 -0.56 4.96 -3.59
CA THR A 77 -1.36 4.55 -4.74
C THR A 77 -1.06 3.11 -5.07
N VAL A 78 -2.09 2.33 -5.37
CA VAL A 78 -1.95 0.98 -5.92
C VAL A 78 -2.68 0.91 -7.26
N GLU A 79 -2.12 0.15 -8.19
CA GLU A 79 -2.71 -0.06 -9.51
C GLU A 79 -2.68 -1.53 -9.86
N VAL A 80 -3.80 -2.06 -10.33
CA VAL A 80 -3.88 -3.44 -10.83
C VAL A 80 -3.11 -3.52 -12.15
N THR A 81 -2.05 -4.33 -12.17
CA THR A 81 -1.22 -4.54 -13.36
C THR A 81 -1.56 -5.82 -14.09
N ARG A 82 -2.09 -6.82 -13.39
CA ARG A 82 -2.46 -8.10 -14.00
C ARG A 82 -3.51 -8.82 -13.16
N LEU A 83 -4.47 -9.41 -13.83
CA LEU A 83 -5.46 -10.30 -13.23
C LEU A 83 -5.19 -11.73 -13.68
N ARG A 84 -5.30 -12.67 -12.76
CA ARG A 84 -5.24 -14.11 -13.02
C ARG A 84 -6.47 -14.77 -12.43
N PRO A 85 -7.63 -14.65 -13.11
CA PRO A 85 -8.93 -15.08 -12.56
C PRO A 85 -8.98 -16.56 -12.20
N GLU A 86 -8.33 -17.40 -12.97
CA GLU A 86 -8.30 -18.86 -12.77
C GLU A 86 -7.65 -19.24 -11.43
N LYS A 87 -6.81 -18.37 -10.90
CA LYS A 87 -6.12 -18.58 -9.61
C LYS A 87 -6.59 -17.60 -8.54
N CYS A 88 -7.50 -16.71 -8.88
CA CYS A 88 -7.96 -15.61 -8.02
C CYS A 88 -6.80 -14.71 -7.58
N LEU A 89 -5.79 -14.53 -8.43
CA LEU A 89 -4.61 -13.72 -8.12
C LEU A 89 -4.69 -12.36 -8.79
N VAL A 90 -4.18 -11.35 -8.09
CA VAL A 90 -4.07 -9.98 -8.59
C VAL A 90 -2.65 -9.48 -8.34
N ASP A 91 -2.01 -9.02 -9.40
CA ASP A 91 -0.74 -8.32 -9.31
C ASP A 91 -1.01 -6.81 -9.30
N LEU A 92 -0.37 -6.09 -8.38
CA LEU A 92 -0.51 -4.65 -8.27
C LEU A 92 0.86 -4.00 -8.20
N TRP A 93 0.95 -2.77 -8.67
CA TRP A 93 2.07 -1.88 -8.45
C TRP A 93 1.68 -0.89 -7.36
N ALA A 94 2.56 -0.69 -6.39
CA ALA A 94 2.34 0.23 -5.27
C ALA A 94 3.42 1.29 -5.26
N ARG A 95 3.05 2.52 -4.90
CA ARG A 95 4.01 3.61 -4.71
C ARG A 95 3.50 4.56 -3.65
N CYS A 96 4.45 5.20 -2.96
CA CYS A 96 4.17 6.28 -2.03
C CYS A 96 5.04 7.48 -2.38
N ALA A 97 4.45 8.67 -2.35
CA ALA A 97 5.14 9.90 -2.77
C ALA A 97 4.78 11.08 -1.89
N LEU A 98 5.68 12.06 -1.85
CA LEU A 98 5.47 13.36 -1.20
C LEU A 98 4.78 14.34 -2.15
N PRO A 99 4.24 15.47 -1.62
CA PRO A 99 3.56 16.46 -2.47
C PRO A 99 4.43 17.05 -3.57
N ASP A 100 5.75 17.09 -3.38
CA ASP A 100 6.69 17.61 -4.39
C ASP A 100 7.01 16.58 -5.48
N GLY A 101 6.43 15.37 -5.41
CA GLY A 101 6.67 14.31 -6.36
C GLY A 101 7.79 13.35 -5.99
N THR A 102 8.49 13.59 -4.89
CA THR A 102 9.54 12.67 -4.41
C THR A 102 8.93 11.30 -4.13
N GLU A 103 9.40 10.27 -4.80
CA GLU A 103 8.97 8.89 -4.55
C GLU A 103 9.67 8.35 -3.31
N LEU A 104 8.88 7.98 -2.31
CA LEU A 104 9.40 7.40 -1.07
C LEU A 104 9.69 5.93 -1.23
N CYS A 105 8.78 5.22 -1.86
CA CYS A 105 8.94 3.79 -2.14
C CYS A 105 8.05 3.37 -3.30
N ALA A 106 8.41 2.24 -3.90
CA ALA A 106 7.60 1.61 -4.92
C ALA A 106 7.88 0.11 -4.93
N GLY A 107 6.93 -0.67 -5.41
CA GLY A 107 7.12 -2.10 -5.52
C GLY A 107 5.87 -2.84 -5.95
N ARG A 108 5.96 -4.16 -5.88
CA ARG A 108 4.92 -5.07 -6.35
C ARG A 108 4.21 -5.70 -5.17
N ALA A 109 2.92 -5.94 -5.34
CA ALA A 109 2.13 -6.74 -4.42
C ALA A 109 1.43 -7.86 -5.20
N LEU A 110 1.38 -9.03 -4.59
CA LEU A 110 0.60 -10.16 -5.10
C LEU A 110 -0.40 -10.53 -4.02
N VAL A 111 -1.66 -10.53 -4.38
CA VAL A 111 -2.74 -10.83 -3.45
C VAL A 111 -3.68 -11.86 -4.04
N LYS A 112 -4.41 -12.56 -3.17
CA LYS A 112 -5.52 -13.43 -3.55
C LYS A 112 -6.82 -12.72 -3.17
N ALA A 113 -7.70 -12.55 -4.15
CA ALA A 113 -8.98 -11.88 -3.96
C ALA A 113 -10.14 -12.89 -4.11
N PRO A 114 -11.32 -12.59 -3.52
CA PRO A 114 -12.49 -13.45 -3.72
C PRO A 114 -12.84 -13.61 -5.19
N ALA A 115 -13.26 -14.82 -5.56
CA ALA A 115 -13.56 -15.16 -6.95
C ALA A 115 -14.60 -14.22 -7.60
N GLY A 116 -15.57 -13.75 -6.83
CA GLY A 116 -16.60 -12.84 -7.32
C GLY A 116 -16.11 -11.45 -7.74
N MET A 117 -14.86 -11.11 -7.42
CA MET A 117 -14.27 -9.83 -7.81
C MET A 117 -13.67 -9.81 -9.21
N PHE A 118 -13.60 -10.95 -9.85
CA PHE A 118 -13.04 -11.06 -11.20
C PHE A 118 -14.13 -10.95 -12.26
N PRO A 119 -13.79 -10.46 -13.48
CA PRO A 119 -14.74 -10.40 -14.57
C PRO A 119 -15.31 -11.78 -14.87
N ALA A 120 -16.54 -11.82 -15.38
CA ALA A 120 -17.15 -13.06 -15.81
C ALA A 120 -16.29 -13.71 -16.90
N SER A 121 -16.27 -15.07 -16.90
CA SER A 121 -15.51 -15.83 -17.88
C SER A 121 -16.01 -15.50 -19.29
N GLY A 122 -15.08 -15.16 -20.19
CA GLY A 122 -15.39 -14.79 -21.56
C GLY A 122 -15.83 -13.34 -21.74
N ALA A 123 -15.83 -12.55 -20.67
CA ALA A 123 -16.14 -11.13 -20.74
C ALA A 123 -14.90 -10.30 -21.12
#